data_ef52505ec328d79e9b47cb9f8d79c81b
#
_entry.id   ef52505ec328d79e9b47cb9f8d79c81b
#
_cell.length_a   1.000
_cell.length_b   1.000
_cell.length_c   1.000
_cell.angle_alpha   90.00
_cell.angle_beta   90.00
_cell.angle_gamma   90.00
#
_symmetry.space_group_name_H-M   'P 1'
#
loop_
_entity.id
_entity.type
_entity.pdbx_description
1 polymer ?
#
loop_
_entity_poly.entity_id
_entity_poly.type
_entity_poly.pdbx_seq_one_letter_code
_entity_poly.pdbx_strand_id
1 'polypeptide(L)'
;MPISFSSIPANWRMPLYWVELDPSKAGLGTFAGRSLLVGTMLASGTAEPDVPIAVASQAQADALFGPGSMLSGMFKAFYANNWANEVWGLPVAEPAGAAAAGTITVTTAPTAAGTIDLYIAGINVPVYVAAADTVDIVATSIVEAIEADASLPVTAAAVAGVVTVTAKFKGASSNDINITDSYYGTIGGEQLPVGLTLTYVQPTGGTGDPLFTNAISNLGETEVDYVCMPYTDSTSMLAWETEFGFSDTGRWGFIRQHYGQIFSAKRGIYSDLIAFGETRNCAQTSVLGIEVGSPTPTYQWAAAYTAKAARALLNDPARPLQTLSLDSCLPARSHYRFLLSELNGLAYGGIATQRTMTTVPVIMRESTTYTKNLYGNTDDAYELVTTLATLTKLLRNQRQAITSKFPRHKLADDGTRFGQGQAIVTPKIIKAELVAEYRIDEFNGLVENGKAFKTHLIVERDPNDPNRVNVLYPPDLVNQLRVFAVLAQFRLQYDRGLDTVIAA
;
A
#
# COMPACT_ATOMS: atom_id res chain seq x y z
N MET A 1 -30.70 15.78 34.76
CA MET A 1 -29.45 15.48 35.50
C MET A 1 -28.65 16.77 35.55
N PRO A 2 -28.08 17.16 36.69
CA PRO A 2 -27.22 18.33 36.73
C PRO A 2 -25.96 18.11 35.86
N ILE A 3 -25.50 19.18 35.21
CA ILE A 3 -24.25 19.17 34.45
C ILE A 3 -23.09 19.07 35.44
N SER A 4 -22.21 18.11 35.27
CA SER A 4 -21.02 17.91 36.10
C SER A 4 -19.79 18.42 35.33
N PHE A 5 -18.98 19.25 35.98
CA PHE A 5 -17.70 19.73 35.47
C PHE A 5 -16.56 18.95 36.16
N SER A 6 -15.51 18.63 35.41
CA SER A 6 -14.34 17.91 35.92
C SER A 6 -13.20 18.83 36.31
N SER A 7 -13.04 19.95 35.62
CA SER A 7 -11.97 20.93 35.88
C SER A 7 -12.43 22.24 36.49
N ILE A 8 -13.72 22.62 36.39
CA ILE A 8 -14.26 23.81 37.04
C ILE A 8 -14.83 23.42 38.40
N PRO A 9 -14.20 23.84 39.51
CA PRO A 9 -14.64 23.48 40.87
C PRO A 9 -16.03 24.02 41.18
N ALA A 10 -16.88 23.24 41.87
CA ALA A 10 -18.24 23.64 42.25
C ALA A 10 -18.28 24.88 43.19
N ASN A 11 -17.18 25.18 43.85
CA ASN A 11 -17.02 26.35 44.77
C ASN A 11 -16.31 27.54 44.09
N TRP A 12 -16.16 27.55 42.77
CA TRP A 12 -15.55 28.66 42.05
C TRP A 12 -16.38 29.93 42.15
N ARG A 13 -15.79 31.04 42.62
CA ARG A 13 -16.46 32.32 42.91
C ARG A 13 -16.03 33.49 42.04
N MET A 14 -15.08 33.28 41.11
CA MET A 14 -14.67 34.35 40.22
C MET A 14 -15.73 34.60 39.13
N PRO A 15 -16.11 35.87 38.91
CA PRO A 15 -17.11 36.23 37.88
C PRO A 15 -16.56 36.02 36.46
N LEU A 16 -17.43 36.19 35.46
CA LEU A 16 -17.18 36.10 34.03
C LEU A 16 -17.29 34.65 33.48
N TYR A 17 -16.62 34.40 32.36
CA TYR A 17 -16.82 33.22 31.53
C TYR A 17 -15.74 32.16 31.78
N TRP A 18 -16.15 30.95 32.08
CA TRP A 18 -15.27 29.81 32.31
C TRP A 18 -15.77 28.66 31.44
N VAL A 19 -14.87 28.02 30.69
CA VAL A 19 -15.21 26.91 29.76
C VAL A 19 -14.36 25.70 30.09
N GLU A 20 -15.00 24.56 30.12
CA GLU A 20 -14.35 23.26 30.13
C GLU A 20 -14.64 22.56 28.84
N LEU A 21 -13.59 22.05 28.16
CA LEU A 21 -13.70 21.29 26.94
C LEU A 21 -13.79 19.80 27.29
N ASP A 22 -14.93 19.20 26.95
CA ASP A 22 -15.13 17.76 27.08
C ASP A 22 -15.11 17.10 25.68
N PRO A 23 -14.01 16.42 25.29
CA PRO A 23 -13.91 15.74 24.01
C PRO A 23 -14.60 14.38 23.97
N SER A 24 -15.23 13.93 25.06
CA SER A 24 -15.83 12.59 25.17
C SER A 24 -16.92 12.30 24.13
N LYS A 25 -17.52 13.33 23.55
CA LYS A 25 -18.51 13.25 22.46
C LYS A 25 -18.08 13.92 21.17
N ALA A 26 -16.86 14.43 21.11
CA ALA A 26 -16.31 15.06 19.91
C ALA A 26 -15.87 14.02 18.84
N GLY A 27 -15.70 12.78 19.21
CA GLY A 27 -15.41 11.69 18.31
C GLY A 27 -16.68 11.08 17.71
N LEU A 28 -17.22 11.68 16.68
CA LEU A 28 -17.74 10.85 15.58
C LEU A 28 -16.50 10.10 15.10
N GLY A 29 -16.47 8.75 15.25
CA GLY A 29 -15.32 7.96 14.91
C GLY A 29 -14.86 8.27 13.48
N THR A 30 -13.92 9.21 13.36
CA THR A 30 -13.22 9.44 12.09
C THR A 30 -12.40 8.19 11.88
N PHE A 31 -12.74 7.47 10.86
CA PHE A 31 -12.07 6.26 10.47
C PHE A 31 -10.61 6.62 10.17
N ALA A 32 -9.68 6.14 10.97
CA ALA A 32 -8.28 6.58 10.94
C ALA A 32 -7.50 6.04 9.73
N GLY A 33 -8.06 5.09 8.95
CA GLY A 33 -7.39 4.48 7.81
C GLY A 33 -6.05 3.86 8.20
N ARG A 34 -6.10 2.85 9.07
CA ARG A 34 -4.90 2.21 9.62
C ARG A 34 -4.15 1.41 8.58
N SER A 35 -2.83 1.64 8.49
CA SER A 35 -1.92 0.85 7.67
C SER A 35 -1.18 -0.18 8.53
N LEU A 36 -0.93 -1.37 7.98
CA LEU A 36 -0.17 -2.45 8.61
C LEU A 36 1.00 -2.85 7.70
N LEU A 37 2.22 -2.77 8.22
CA LEU A 37 3.41 -3.26 7.52
C LEU A 37 3.81 -4.62 8.10
N VAL A 38 3.88 -5.63 7.25
CA VAL A 38 4.23 -7.00 7.63
C VAL A 38 5.64 -7.31 7.17
N GLY A 39 6.54 -7.67 8.07
CA GLY A 39 7.93 -7.95 7.69
C GLY A 39 8.74 -8.58 8.80
N THR A 40 9.89 -9.17 8.44
CA THR A 40 10.82 -9.76 9.42
C THR A 40 11.51 -8.69 10.23
N MET A 41 11.63 -8.96 11.54
CA MET A 41 12.44 -8.20 12.49
C MET A 41 13.76 -8.92 12.76
N LEU A 42 14.75 -8.20 13.30
CA LEU A 42 15.99 -8.78 13.79
C LEU A 42 15.87 -9.15 15.28
N ALA A 43 16.69 -10.09 15.73
CA ALA A 43 16.77 -10.45 17.15
C ALA A 43 17.23 -9.29 18.06
N SER A 44 17.81 -8.24 17.51
CA SER A 44 18.17 -7.00 18.23
C SER A 44 16.96 -6.09 18.50
N GLY A 45 15.83 -6.31 17.85
CA GLY A 45 14.59 -5.58 18.10
C GLY A 45 13.95 -5.98 19.42
N THR A 46 13.14 -5.08 19.98
CA THR A 46 12.48 -5.26 21.30
C THR A 46 11.01 -5.66 21.17
N ALA A 47 10.45 -5.66 19.96
CA ALA A 47 9.05 -6.04 19.74
C ALA A 47 8.85 -7.55 19.91
N GLU A 48 7.65 -7.95 20.35
CA GLU A 48 7.25 -9.34 20.38
C GLU A 48 6.87 -9.82 18.96
N PRO A 49 7.45 -10.92 18.46
CA PRO A 49 7.08 -11.46 17.17
C PRO A 49 5.60 -11.82 17.07
N ASP A 50 5.04 -11.65 15.87
CA ASP A 50 3.64 -11.92 15.52
C ASP A 50 2.59 -11.07 16.24
N VAL A 51 3.00 -10.02 16.97
CA VAL A 51 2.08 -9.12 17.67
C VAL A 51 2.08 -7.74 17.00
N PRO A 52 0.93 -7.25 16.50
CA PRO A 52 0.86 -5.93 15.85
C PRO A 52 1.09 -4.81 16.86
N ILE A 53 1.92 -3.83 16.50
CA ILE A 53 2.29 -2.71 17.35
C ILE A 53 2.25 -1.39 16.56
N ALA A 54 1.67 -0.34 17.17
CA ALA A 54 1.65 1.00 16.59
C ALA A 54 3.04 1.63 16.59
N VAL A 55 3.40 2.30 15.50
CA VAL A 55 4.71 2.93 15.31
C VAL A 55 4.49 4.38 14.88
N ALA A 56 5.14 5.31 15.57
CA ALA A 56 4.95 6.75 15.34
C ALA A 56 6.15 7.42 14.64
N SER A 57 7.30 6.75 14.57
CA SER A 57 8.51 7.32 13.97
C SER A 57 9.49 6.24 13.50
N GLN A 58 10.42 6.61 12.60
CA GLN A 58 11.49 5.72 12.16
C GLN A 58 12.38 5.27 13.33
N ALA A 59 12.74 6.18 14.22
CA ALA A 59 13.57 5.83 15.39
C ALA A 59 12.90 4.78 16.29
N GLN A 60 11.57 4.84 16.43
CA GLN A 60 10.82 3.82 17.13
C GLN A 60 10.80 2.49 16.37
N ALA A 61 10.64 2.52 15.03
CA ALA A 61 10.72 1.33 14.20
C ALA A 61 12.09 0.64 14.32
N ASP A 62 13.18 1.41 14.32
CA ASP A 62 14.54 0.89 14.49
C ASP A 62 14.75 0.24 15.88
N ALA A 63 14.20 0.84 16.92
CA ALA A 63 14.28 0.28 18.28
C ALA A 63 13.43 -0.99 18.44
N LEU A 64 12.23 -1.01 17.83
CA LEU A 64 11.30 -2.13 17.96
C LEU A 64 11.72 -3.33 17.10
N PHE A 65 12.21 -3.11 15.88
CA PHE A 65 12.42 -4.16 14.90
C PHE A 65 13.90 -4.44 14.59
N GLY A 66 14.80 -3.62 15.13
CA GLY A 66 16.23 -3.66 14.88
C GLY A 66 16.62 -2.86 13.62
N PRO A 67 17.66 -2.01 13.70
CA PRO A 67 18.13 -1.22 12.57
C PRO A 67 18.64 -2.13 11.45
N GLY A 68 18.25 -1.84 10.21
CA GLY A 68 18.57 -2.67 9.05
C GLY A 68 17.72 -3.93 8.90
N SER A 69 16.70 -4.15 9.75
CA SER A 69 15.70 -5.19 9.50
C SER A 69 14.87 -4.88 8.25
N MET A 70 14.26 -5.89 7.68
CA MET A 70 13.32 -5.72 6.58
C MET A 70 12.20 -4.75 6.97
N LEU A 71 11.60 -4.96 8.14
CA LEU A 71 10.48 -4.14 8.62
C LEU A 71 10.90 -2.68 8.90
N SER A 72 12.08 -2.43 9.50
CA SER A 72 12.62 -1.07 9.66
C SER A 72 12.82 -0.38 8.31
N GLY A 73 13.37 -1.08 7.30
CA GLY A 73 13.51 -0.57 5.93
C GLY A 73 12.16 -0.25 5.27
N MET A 74 11.12 -1.03 5.55
CA MET A 74 9.75 -0.77 5.08
C MET A 74 9.17 0.50 5.72
N PHE A 75 9.39 0.73 7.02
CA PHE A 75 8.96 1.96 7.69
C PHE A 75 9.64 3.19 7.11
N LYS A 76 10.94 3.10 6.78
CA LYS A 76 11.69 4.19 6.12
C LYS A 76 11.03 4.57 4.79
N ALA A 77 10.70 3.58 3.95
CA ALA A 77 10.01 3.82 2.69
C ALA A 77 8.57 4.32 2.89
N PHE A 78 7.85 3.81 3.89
CA PHE A 78 6.50 4.25 4.21
C PHE A 78 6.48 5.73 4.63
N TYR A 79 7.29 6.13 5.61
CA TYR A 79 7.32 7.52 6.10
C TYR A 79 7.79 8.53 5.06
N ALA A 80 8.66 8.16 4.13
CA ALA A 80 9.02 9.00 2.99
C ALA A 80 7.80 9.34 2.10
N ASN A 81 6.76 8.50 2.12
CA ASN A 81 5.57 8.62 1.28
C ASN A 81 4.30 9.03 2.03
N ASN A 82 4.21 8.71 3.32
CA ASN A 82 3.05 8.99 4.17
C ASN A 82 3.45 9.10 5.65
N TRP A 83 3.51 10.30 6.14
CA TRP A 83 3.84 10.61 7.54
C TRP A 83 2.61 10.94 8.40
N ALA A 84 1.42 11.03 7.78
CA ALA A 84 0.22 11.55 8.43
C ALA A 84 -0.74 10.46 8.93
N ASN A 85 -0.74 9.26 8.30
CA ASN A 85 -1.66 8.19 8.66
C ASN A 85 -1.10 7.32 9.79
N GLU A 86 -2.01 6.77 10.58
CA GLU A 86 -1.68 5.74 11.58
C GLU A 86 -1.09 4.51 10.89
N VAL A 87 0.07 4.08 11.36
CA VAL A 87 0.77 2.90 10.83
C VAL A 87 1.21 1.96 11.96
N TRP A 88 1.00 0.68 11.73
CA TRP A 88 1.36 -0.40 12.63
C TRP A 88 2.37 -1.33 11.95
N GLY A 89 3.28 -1.88 12.74
CA GLY A 89 4.15 -2.98 12.32
C GLY A 89 3.62 -4.31 12.84
N LEU A 90 3.68 -5.32 12.00
CA LEU A 90 3.50 -6.72 12.37
C LEU A 90 4.85 -7.42 12.17
N PRO A 91 5.69 -7.44 13.22
CA PRO A 91 6.97 -8.12 13.15
C PRO A 91 6.76 -9.62 13.03
N VAL A 92 7.37 -10.24 12.04
CA VAL A 92 7.35 -11.68 11.87
C VAL A 92 8.70 -12.25 12.27
N ALA A 93 8.71 -13.37 12.95
CA ALA A 93 9.95 -14.07 13.29
C ALA A 93 10.71 -14.45 12.00
N GLU A 94 12.03 -14.43 12.07
CA GLU A 94 12.84 -14.89 10.93
C GLU A 94 12.46 -16.33 10.55
N PRO A 95 12.28 -16.61 9.25
CA PRO A 95 11.99 -17.97 8.82
C PRO A 95 13.17 -18.90 9.08
N ALA A 96 12.87 -20.18 9.19
CA ALA A 96 13.90 -21.20 9.15
C ALA A 96 14.54 -21.22 7.75
N GLY A 97 15.86 -21.03 7.67
CA GLY A 97 16.58 -20.95 6.40
C GLY A 97 17.88 -20.17 6.48
N ALA A 98 18.36 -19.68 5.34
CA ALA A 98 19.60 -18.94 5.21
C ALA A 98 19.34 -17.48 4.82
N ALA A 99 20.30 -16.63 5.16
CA ALA A 99 20.40 -15.26 4.63
C ALA A 99 21.11 -15.27 3.26
N ALA A 100 20.74 -14.37 2.37
CA ALA A 100 21.42 -14.19 1.10
C ALA A 100 22.82 -13.59 1.31
N ALA A 101 23.78 -14.01 0.48
CA ALA A 101 25.11 -13.45 0.45
C ALA A 101 25.55 -13.16 -0.99
N GLY A 102 26.31 -12.08 -1.16
CA GLY A 102 26.92 -11.68 -2.41
C GLY A 102 28.34 -11.20 -2.20
N THR A 103 29.04 -10.82 -3.27
CA THR A 103 30.40 -10.32 -3.16
C THR A 103 30.65 -9.07 -3.99
N ILE A 104 31.54 -8.21 -3.47
CA ILE A 104 32.17 -7.11 -4.20
C ILE A 104 33.66 -7.45 -4.28
N THR A 105 34.17 -7.69 -5.48
CA THR A 105 35.57 -8.00 -5.68
C THR A 105 36.28 -6.79 -6.25
N VAL A 106 37.32 -6.33 -5.57
CA VAL A 106 38.23 -5.28 -6.03
C VAL A 106 39.26 -5.93 -6.96
N THR A 107 39.05 -5.79 -8.28
CA THR A 107 39.90 -6.45 -9.29
C THR A 107 41.19 -5.70 -9.54
N THR A 108 41.13 -4.36 -9.60
CA THR A 108 42.32 -3.49 -9.79
C THR A 108 42.29 -2.34 -8.80
N ALA A 109 43.46 -1.93 -8.34
CA ALA A 109 43.61 -0.81 -7.41
C ALA A 109 43.42 0.56 -8.11
N PRO A 110 42.98 1.61 -7.40
CA PRO A 110 42.85 2.95 -7.95
C PRO A 110 44.23 3.57 -8.24
N THR A 111 44.34 4.29 -9.36
CA THR A 111 45.50 5.09 -9.71
C THR A 111 45.31 6.57 -9.40
N ALA A 112 44.12 7.00 -9.07
CA ALA A 112 43.80 8.33 -8.61
C ALA A 112 42.84 8.26 -7.43
N ALA A 113 42.89 9.25 -6.55
CA ALA A 113 41.95 9.39 -5.44
C ALA A 113 40.53 9.71 -5.95
N GLY A 114 39.51 9.23 -5.25
CA GLY A 114 38.12 9.49 -5.58
C GLY A 114 37.15 8.85 -4.60
N THR A 115 35.86 8.92 -4.91
CA THR A 115 34.80 8.29 -4.14
C THR A 115 34.13 7.22 -4.97
N ILE A 116 33.89 6.08 -4.38
CA ILE A 116 32.97 5.04 -4.92
C ILE A 116 31.57 5.34 -4.41
N ASP A 117 30.65 5.64 -5.29
CA ASP A 117 29.23 5.74 -4.96
C ASP A 117 28.62 4.34 -5.02
N LEU A 118 28.73 3.59 -3.91
CA LEU A 118 28.21 2.24 -3.79
C LEU A 118 26.73 2.30 -3.36
N TYR A 119 25.87 1.55 -4.04
CA TYR A 119 24.45 1.43 -3.70
C TYR A 119 24.16 0.03 -3.18
N ILE A 120 23.61 -0.04 -1.97
CA ILE A 120 23.15 -1.29 -1.34
C ILE A 120 21.67 -1.12 -0.97
N ALA A 121 20.84 -1.99 -1.48
CA ALA A 121 19.37 -1.89 -1.28
C ALA A 121 18.81 -0.49 -1.68
N GLY A 122 19.41 0.17 -2.67
CA GLY A 122 19.03 1.51 -3.11
C GLY A 122 19.55 2.66 -2.24
N ILE A 123 20.31 2.38 -1.19
CA ILE A 123 20.93 3.39 -0.33
C ILE A 123 22.35 3.65 -0.82
N ASN A 124 22.72 4.93 -1.04
CA ASN A 124 24.08 5.31 -1.40
C ASN A 124 25.00 5.23 -0.17
N VAL A 125 26.11 4.51 -0.32
CA VAL A 125 27.18 4.33 0.66
C VAL A 125 28.48 4.87 0.03
N PRO A 126 28.85 6.14 0.25
CA PRO A 126 30.06 6.71 -0.34
C PRO A 126 31.32 6.14 0.33
N VAL A 127 32.23 5.62 -0.47
CA VAL A 127 33.51 5.07 0.00
C VAL A 127 34.64 5.87 -0.61
N TYR A 128 35.46 6.53 0.21
CA TYR A 128 36.64 7.26 -0.24
C TYR A 128 37.82 6.29 -0.44
N VAL A 129 38.57 6.47 -1.53
CA VAL A 129 39.80 5.74 -1.82
C VAL A 129 40.93 6.68 -2.26
N ALA A 130 42.16 6.37 -1.88
CA ALA A 130 43.35 7.13 -2.25
C ALA A 130 44.10 6.46 -3.43
N ALA A 131 44.90 7.23 -4.16
CA ALA A 131 45.62 6.74 -5.34
C ALA A 131 46.67 5.63 -5.04
N ALA A 132 47.08 5.47 -3.79
CA ALA A 132 48.05 4.45 -3.37
C ALA A 132 47.40 3.24 -2.66
N ASP A 133 46.07 3.23 -2.54
CA ASP A 133 45.37 2.14 -1.87
C ASP A 133 45.52 0.83 -2.64
N THR A 134 45.83 -0.24 -1.93
CA THR A 134 45.84 -1.59 -2.49
C THR A 134 44.40 -2.13 -2.58
N VAL A 135 44.22 -3.21 -3.31
CA VAL A 135 42.89 -3.89 -3.40
C VAL A 135 42.35 -4.27 -2.03
N ASP A 136 43.22 -4.66 -1.07
CA ASP A 136 42.84 -5.02 0.29
C ASP A 136 42.41 -3.80 1.13
N ILE A 137 43.12 -2.65 0.94
CA ILE A 137 42.75 -1.39 1.61
C ILE A 137 41.37 -0.93 1.11
N VAL A 138 41.16 -0.93 -0.21
CA VAL A 138 39.84 -0.57 -0.78
C VAL A 138 38.75 -1.48 -0.27
N ALA A 139 38.99 -2.80 -0.22
CA ALA A 139 38.00 -3.75 0.33
C ALA A 139 37.71 -3.48 1.82
N THR A 140 38.74 -3.12 2.61
CA THR A 140 38.55 -2.74 4.02
C THR A 140 37.74 -1.46 4.14
N SER A 141 38.01 -0.43 3.35
CA SER A 141 37.27 0.82 3.34
C SER A 141 35.80 0.62 2.95
N ILE A 142 35.50 -0.31 2.03
CA ILE A 142 34.12 -0.70 1.69
C ILE A 142 33.42 -1.32 2.90
N VAL A 143 34.08 -2.24 3.62
CA VAL A 143 33.51 -2.86 4.84
C VAL A 143 33.24 -1.80 5.90
N GLU A 144 34.20 -0.94 6.19
CA GLU A 144 34.05 0.13 7.18
C GLU A 144 32.89 1.07 6.86
N ALA A 145 32.71 1.43 5.60
CA ALA A 145 31.59 2.27 5.16
C ALA A 145 30.23 1.55 5.31
N ILE A 146 30.17 0.25 5.01
CA ILE A 146 28.94 -0.55 5.18
C ILE A 146 28.59 -0.70 6.67
N GLU A 147 29.55 -1.04 7.51
CA GLU A 147 29.34 -1.26 8.94
C GLU A 147 29.05 0.05 9.72
N ALA A 148 29.48 1.20 9.18
CA ALA A 148 29.18 2.50 9.76
C ALA A 148 27.68 2.89 9.69
N ASP A 149 26.93 2.36 8.73
CA ASP A 149 25.49 2.59 8.59
C ASP A 149 24.68 1.39 9.08
N ALA A 150 24.29 1.43 10.35
CA ALA A 150 23.46 0.40 10.95
C ALA A 150 22.10 0.19 10.24
N SER A 151 21.61 1.16 9.48
CA SER A 151 20.32 1.09 8.77
C SER A 151 20.37 0.24 7.50
N LEU A 152 21.58 -0.11 7.01
CA LEU A 152 21.73 -1.02 5.89
C LEU A 152 21.26 -2.43 6.24
N PRO A 153 20.58 -3.14 5.32
CA PRO A 153 20.07 -4.47 5.57
C PRO A 153 21.13 -5.58 5.44
N VAL A 154 22.41 -5.22 5.46
CA VAL A 154 23.54 -6.13 5.26
C VAL A 154 24.63 -5.91 6.28
N THR A 155 25.48 -6.95 6.48
CA THR A 155 26.81 -6.88 7.09
C THR A 155 27.87 -7.18 6.04
N ALA A 156 29.11 -6.78 6.27
CA ALA A 156 30.20 -6.99 5.35
C ALA A 156 31.47 -7.53 6.04
N ALA A 157 32.24 -8.36 5.33
CA ALA A 157 33.55 -8.82 5.76
C ALA A 157 34.48 -8.94 4.55
N ALA A 158 35.76 -8.53 4.68
CA ALA A 158 36.72 -8.56 3.60
C ALA A 158 37.81 -9.62 3.83
N VAL A 159 38.17 -10.34 2.75
CA VAL A 159 39.31 -11.23 2.70
C VAL A 159 40.00 -11.09 1.34
N ALA A 160 41.27 -10.70 1.31
CA ALA A 160 42.09 -10.63 0.09
C ALA A 160 41.41 -9.90 -1.08
N GLY A 161 40.94 -8.68 -0.86
CA GLY A 161 40.31 -7.84 -1.91
C GLY A 161 38.87 -8.24 -2.26
N VAL A 162 38.30 -9.25 -1.60
CA VAL A 162 36.90 -9.66 -1.77
C VAL A 162 36.10 -9.31 -0.54
N VAL A 163 35.07 -8.49 -0.71
CA VAL A 163 34.11 -8.14 0.32
C VAL A 163 32.89 -9.06 0.17
N THR A 164 32.64 -9.89 1.18
CA THR A 164 31.41 -10.67 1.28
C THR A 164 30.35 -9.81 1.96
N VAL A 165 29.22 -9.62 1.29
CA VAL A 165 28.07 -8.85 1.78
C VAL A 165 26.96 -9.85 2.11
N THR A 166 26.55 -9.92 3.37
CA THR A 166 25.53 -10.87 3.86
C THR A 166 24.31 -10.11 4.39
N ALA A 167 23.12 -10.53 4.00
CA ALA A 167 21.89 -9.95 4.53
C ALA A 167 21.78 -10.14 6.04
N LYS A 168 21.28 -9.13 6.76
CA LYS A 168 21.06 -9.20 8.23
C LYS A 168 19.90 -10.10 8.63
N PHE A 169 18.97 -10.39 7.71
CA PHE A 169 17.81 -11.23 7.94
C PHE A 169 17.78 -12.42 6.98
N LYS A 170 17.20 -13.52 7.42
CA LYS A 170 17.02 -14.75 6.64
C LYS A 170 15.74 -14.65 5.78
N GLY A 171 15.62 -15.60 4.86
CA GLY A 171 14.44 -15.76 4.03
C GLY A 171 14.68 -15.47 2.55
N ALA A 172 13.77 -15.95 1.71
CA ALA A 172 13.82 -15.74 0.26
C ALA A 172 13.79 -14.24 -0.12
N SER A 173 13.16 -13.41 0.71
CA SER A 173 13.13 -11.94 0.53
C SER A 173 14.49 -11.27 0.62
N SER A 174 15.48 -11.90 1.27
CA SER A 174 16.85 -11.36 1.35
C SER A 174 17.60 -11.41 0.02
N ASN A 175 17.17 -12.27 -0.93
CA ASN A 175 17.74 -12.32 -2.28
C ASN A 175 17.45 -11.06 -3.11
N ASP A 176 16.52 -10.23 -2.66
CA ASP A 176 16.13 -9.01 -3.38
C ASP A 176 16.99 -7.79 -3.06
N ILE A 177 17.96 -7.94 -2.17
CA ILE A 177 18.97 -6.92 -1.89
C ILE A 177 19.88 -6.80 -3.11
N ASN A 178 19.96 -5.59 -3.68
CA ASN A 178 20.79 -5.31 -4.84
C ASN A 178 22.05 -4.55 -4.43
N ILE A 179 23.19 -4.87 -5.09
CA ILE A 179 24.46 -4.19 -4.93
C ILE A 179 24.89 -3.65 -6.30
N THR A 180 25.13 -2.36 -6.40
CA THR A 180 25.60 -1.70 -7.64
C THR A 180 26.42 -0.47 -7.27
N ASP A 181 27.17 0.08 -8.22
CA ASP A 181 27.84 1.36 -8.08
C ASP A 181 27.34 2.38 -9.10
N SER A 182 27.72 3.65 -8.89
CA SER A 182 27.57 4.73 -9.86
C SER A 182 26.18 4.74 -10.53
N TYR A 183 25.11 4.65 -9.72
CA TYR A 183 23.73 4.49 -10.23
C TYR A 183 23.34 5.62 -11.18
N TYR A 184 23.67 6.87 -10.87
CA TYR A 184 23.38 8.02 -11.73
C TYR A 184 24.39 8.20 -12.88
N GLY A 185 25.50 7.44 -12.87
CA GLY A 185 26.53 7.46 -13.90
C GLY A 185 27.23 8.80 -14.02
N THR A 186 28.02 8.96 -15.08
CA THR A 186 28.84 10.17 -15.31
C THR A 186 28.00 11.46 -15.43
N ILE A 187 26.77 11.37 -15.91
CA ILE A 187 25.86 12.53 -16.01
C ILE A 187 25.45 13.00 -14.60
N GLY A 188 25.29 12.07 -13.66
CA GLY A 188 25.03 12.37 -12.24
C GLY A 188 26.30 12.68 -11.44
N GLY A 189 27.46 12.67 -12.06
CA GLY A 189 28.75 12.89 -11.39
C GLY A 189 29.35 11.66 -10.72
N GLU A 190 28.72 10.49 -10.92
CA GLU A 190 29.13 9.23 -10.32
C GLU A 190 29.94 8.39 -11.32
N GLN A 191 31.14 8.08 -10.94
CA GLN A 191 32.01 7.17 -11.69
C GLN A 191 33.08 6.57 -10.75
N LEU A 192 33.53 5.36 -11.05
CA LEU A 192 34.62 4.75 -10.29
C LEU A 192 35.91 5.57 -10.45
N PRO A 193 36.71 5.70 -9.38
CA PRO A 193 38.04 6.29 -9.44
C PRO A 193 38.90 5.66 -10.55
N VAL A 194 39.73 6.47 -11.19
CA VAL A 194 40.57 6.02 -12.30
C VAL A 194 41.46 4.84 -11.89
N GLY A 195 41.46 3.78 -12.69
CA GLY A 195 42.21 2.54 -12.46
C GLY A 195 41.47 1.51 -11.61
N LEU A 196 40.45 1.92 -10.81
CA LEU A 196 39.66 1.01 -9.99
C LEU A 196 38.68 0.22 -10.86
N THR A 197 38.61 -1.09 -10.62
CA THR A 197 37.62 -1.96 -11.22
C THR A 197 37.00 -2.84 -10.14
N LEU A 198 35.67 -2.84 -10.08
CA LEU A 198 34.86 -3.67 -9.17
C LEU A 198 34.05 -4.67 -9.98
N THR A 199 33.87 -5.87 -9.43
CA THR A 199 32.92 -6.87 -9.96
C THR A 199 31.99 -7.31 -8.86
N TYR A 200 30.75 -7.60 -9.24
CA TYR A 200 29.66 -7.86 -8.29
C TYR A 200 29.04 -9.23 -8.54
N VAL A 201 28.86 -9.98 -7.45
CA VAL A 201 27.93 -11.11 -7.41
C VAL A 201 26.76 -10.69 -6.53
N GLN A 202 25.56 -10.65 -7.10
CA GLN A 202 24.37 -10.24 -6.34
C GLN A 202 24.07 -11.22 -5.21
N PRO A 203 23.51 -10.76 -4.07
CA PRO A 203 23.11 -11.62 -2.98
C PRO A 203 22.13 -12.71 -3.43
N THR A 204 22.45 -13.95 -3.14
CA THR A 204 21.66 -15.16 -3.44
C THR A 204 21.78 -16.17 -2.30
N GLY A 205 20.99 -17.25 -2.37
CA GLY A 205 21.03 -18.31 -1.37
C GLY A 205 20.16 -18.07 -0.13
N GLY A 206 19.43 -16.96 -0.09
CA GLY A 206 18.40 -16.73 0.92
C GLY A 206 17.26 -17.72 0.73
N THR A 207 16.87 -18.41 1.79
CA THR A 207 15.83 -19.46 1.77
C THR A 207 14.91 -19.36 2.97
N GLY A 208 13.69 -19.88 2.81
CA GLY A 208 12.64 -19.89 3.83
C GLY A 208 11.68 -18.71 3.67
N ASP A 209 10.41 -18.99 3.93
CA ASP A 209 9.32 -18.00 3.95
C ASP A 209 8.70 -17.99 5.35
N PRO A 210 8.20 -16.86 5.85
CA PRO A 210 7.59 -16.79 7.17
C PRO A 210 6.24 -17.49 7.20
N LEU A 211 5.85 -17.96 8.39
CA LEU A 211 4.53 -18.51 8.67
C LEU A 211 3.66 -17.43 9.32
N PHE A 212 2.45 -17.23 8.81
CA PHE A 212 1.56 -16.15 9.27
C PHE A 212 0.43 -16.62 10.19
N THR A 213 0.37 -17.91 10.56
CA THR A 213 -0.74 -18.44 11.36
C THR A 213 -0.90 -17.69 12.68
N ASN A 214 0.18 -17.47 13.43
CA ASN A 214 0.13 -16.74 14.69
C ASN A 214 -0.11 -15.24 14.47
N ALA A 215 0.57 -14.65 13.49
CA ALA A 215 0.45 -13.25 13.14
C ALA A 215 -1.00 -12.86 12.75
N ILE A 216 -1.66 -13.67 11.94
CA ILE A 216 -3.07 -13.49 11.56
C ILE A 216 -3.99 -13.71 12.78
N SER A 217 -3.72 -14.73 13.60
CA SER A 217 -4.49 -14.99 14.82
C SER A 217 -4.39 -13.82 15.81
N ASN A 218 -3.19 -13.27 16.02
CA ASN A 218 -2.96 -12.16 16.93
C ASN A 218 -3.50 -10.81 16.39
N LEU A 219 -3.61 -10.68 15.05
CA LEU A 219 -4.27 -9.53 14.44
C LEU A 219 -5.77 -9.49 14.80
N GLY A 220 -6.40 -10.66 14.97
CA GLY A 220 -7.77 -10.82 15.44
C GLY A 220 -8.77 -9.89 14.73
N GLU A 221 -9.58 -9.20 15.53
CA GLU A 221 -10.59 -8.25 15.05
C GLU A 221 -10.07 -6.80 14.92
N THR A 222 -8.76 -6.59 14.96
CA THR A 222 -8.17 -5.27 14.74
C THR A 222 -8.42 -4.81 13.30
N GLU A 223 -9.15 -3.71 13.13
CA GLU A 223 -9.41 -3.14 11.81
C GLU A 223 -8.12 -2.54 11.22
N VAL A 224 -7.76 -3.00 10.02
CA VAL A 224 -6.68 -2.46 9.19
C VAL A 224 -7.17 -2.32 7.76
N ASP A 225 -6.95 -1.15 7.17
CA ASP A 225 -7.45 -0.82 5.84
C ASP A 225 -6.45 -1.13 4.73
N TYR A 226 -5.18 -0.93 5.02
CA TYR A 226 -4.11 -1.03 4.04
C TYR A 226 -2.98 -1.90 4.58
N VAL A 227 -2.82 -3.08 4.02
CA VAL A 227 -1.78 -4.03 4.44
C VAL A 227 -0.65 -4.03 3.41
N CYS A 228 0.55 -3.73 3.86
CA CYS A 228 1.77 -3.97 3.09
C CYS A 228 2.26 -5.39 3.40
N MET A 229 2.12 -6.29 2.43
CA MET A 229 2.55 -7.68 2.54
C MET A 229 3.53 -8.00 1.40
N PRO A 230 4.85 -7.93 1.67
CA PRO A 230 5.87 -7.98 0.61
C PRO A 230 6.21 -9.40 0.14
N TYR A 231 5.68 -10.43 0.79
CA TYR A 231 5.96 -11.82 0.44
C TYR A 231 5.03 -12.29 -0.69
N THR A 232 5.62 -12.70 -1.81
CA THR A 232 4.87 -13.07 -3.03
C THR A 232 4.92 -14.57 -3.34
N ASP A 233 5.38 -15.39 -2.40
CA ASP A 233 5.22 -16.84 -2.48
C ASP A 233 3.74 -17.26 -2.34
N SER A 234 3.38 -18.41 -2.89
CA SER A 234 2.00 -18.85 -2.95
C SER A 234 1.37 -19.08 -1.59
N THR A 235 2.14 -19.56 -0.62
CA THR A 235 1.65 -19.89 0.73
C THR A 235 1.34 -18.62 1.50
N SER A 236 2.27 -17.66 1.51
CA SER A 236 2.10 -16.36 2.15
C SER A 236 0.93 -15.59 1.57
N MET A 237 0.86 -15.51 0.23
CA MET A 237 -0.25 -14.82 -0.42
C MET A 237 -1.60 -15.47 -0.12
N LEU A 238 -1.70 -16.79 -0.21
CA LEU A 238 -2.95 -17.49 0.07
C LEU A 238 -3.44 -17.27 1.50
N ALA A 239 -2.54 -17.25 2.49
CA ALA A 239 -2.90 -17.00 3.89
C ALA A 239 -3.56 -15.63 4.06
N TRP A 240 -2.96 -14.57 3.51
CA TRP A 240 -3.47 -13.21 3.59
C TRP A 240 -4.69 -12.96 2.70
N GLU A 241 -4.74 -13.54 1.50
CA GLU A 241 -5.91 -13.48 0.61
C GLU A 241 -7.13 -14.21 1.21
N THR A 242 -6.90 -15.29 1.97
CA THR A 242 -7.96 -15.98 2.70
C THR A 242 -8.47 -15.12 3.86
N GLU A 243 -7.57 -14.54 4.65
CA GLU A 243 -7.92 -13.65 5.77
C GLU A 243 -8.72 -12.43 5.29
N PHE A 244 -8.33 -11.83 4.16
CA PHE A 244 -9.02 -10.66 3.59
C PHE A 244 -10.11 -11.02 2.57
N GLY A 245 -10.42 -12.29 2.39
CA GLY A 245 -11.40 -12.78 1.40
C GLY A 245 -12.86 -12.45 1.74
N PHE A 246 -13.75 -12.77 0.79
CA PHE A 246 -15.21 -12.61 0.91
C PHE A 246 -15.90 -13.79 1.61
N SER A 247 -15.16 -14.82 2.01
CA SER A 247 -15.73 -15.96 2.74
C SER A 247 -16.28 -15.55 4.10
N ASP A 248 -17.12 -16.37 4.69
CA ASP A 248 -17.74 -16.10 6.00
C ASP A 248 -16.71 -15.86 7.12
N THR A 249 -15.55 -16.48 7.03
CA THR A 249 -14.42 -16.32 7.97
C THR A 249 -13.48 -15.18 7.59
N GLY A 250 -13.54 -14.70 6.34
CA GLY A 250 -12.71 -13.61 5.85
C GLY A 250 -13.14 -12.25 6.40
N ARG A 251 -12.26 -11.28 6.33
CA ARG A 251 -12.53 -9.91 6.82
C ARG A 251 -13.63 -9.19 6.05
N TRP A 252 -13.77 -9.48 4.75
CA TRP A 252 -14.88 -8.98 3.92
C TRP A 252 -16.16 -9.78 4.10
N GLY A 253 -16.15 -10.88 4.84
CA GLY A 253 -17.34 -11.69 5.14
C GLY A 253 -18.38 -10.93 5.95
N PHE A 254 -19.65 -11.37 5.84
CA PHE A 254 -20.79 -10.71 6.49
C PHE A 254 -20.71 -10.70 8.03
N ILE A 255 -19.94 -11.62 8.63
CA ILE A 255 -19.77 -11.72 10.09
C ILE A 255 -18.83 -10.62 10.58
N ARG A 256 -17.67 -10.43 9.93
CA ARG A 256 -16.62 -9.54 10.42
C ARG A 256 -16.77 -8.11 9.90
N GLN A 257 -16.99 -7.92 8.61
CA GLN A 257 -17.14 -6.60 7.98
C GLN A 257 -15.97 -5.63 8.27
N HIS A 258 -14.76 -6.18 8.35
CA HIS A 258 -13.50 -5.45 8.52
C HIS A 258 -12.84 -5.29 7.14
N TYR A 259 -13.27 -4.28 6.42
CA TYR A 259 -12.82 -4.06 5.05
C TYR A 259 -11.35 -3.66 5.01
N GLY A 260 -10.58 -4.23 4.08
CA GLY A 260 -9.18 -3.88 3.90
C GLY A 260 -8.63 -4.40 2.58
N GLN A 261 -7.47 -3.90 2.18
CA GLN A 261 -6.78 -4.24 0.94
C GLN A 261 -5.31 -4.52 1.19
N ILE A 262 -4.73 -5.41 0.36
CA ILE A 262 -3.36 -5.88 0.44
C ILE A 262 -2.56 -5.27 -0.71
N PHE A 263 -1.43 -4.68 -0.39
CA PHE A 263 -0.49 -4.10 -1.34
C PHE A 263 0.83 -4.84 -1.26
N SER A 264 1.35 -5.23 -2.41
CA SER A 264 2.61 -5.96 -2.54
C SER A 264 3.41 -5.42 -3.71
N ALA A 265 4.64 -5.92 -3.89
CA ALA A 265 5.45 -5.65 -5.07
C ALA A 265 6.24 -6.90 -5.43
N LYS A 266 6.40 -7.14 -6.75
CA LYS A 266 7.16 -8.28 -7.27
C LYS A 266 8.11 -7.83 -8.35
N ARG A 267 9.37 -8.24 -8.25
CA ARG A 267 10.39 -8.02 -9.26
C ARG A 267 10.36 -9.14 -10.29
N GLY A 268 10.47 -8.78 -11.56
CA GLY A 268 10.57 -9.76 -12.63
C GLY A 268 10.69 -9.12 -14.01
N ILE A 269 11.00 -9.90 -15.01
CA ILE A 269 10.80 -9.52 -16.40
C ILE A 269 9.32 -9.63 -16.77
N TYR A 270 8.92 -9.07 -17.89
CA TYR A 270 7.52 -9.05 -18.34
C TYR A 270 6.85 -10.43 -18.31
N SER A 271 7.51 -11.45 -18.89
CA SER A 271 6.96 -12.82 -18.94
C SER A 271 6.72 -13.43 -17.56
N ASP A 272 7.65 -13.19 -16.61
CA ASP A 272 7.57 -13.76 -15.26
C ASP A 272 6.43 -13.14 -14.46
N LEU A 273 6.24 -11.81 -14.63
CA LEU A 273 5.15 -11.09 -13.97
C LEU A 273 3.78 -11.48 -14.54
N ILE A 274 3.67 -11.70 -15.84
CA ILE A 274 2.44 -12.24 -16.46
C ILE A 274 2.14 -13.63 -15.93
N ALA A 275 3.12 -14.54 -15.95
CA ALA A 275 2.96 -15.89 -15.42
C ALA A 275 2.56 -15.89 -13.95
N PHE A 276 3.12 -14.97 -13.16
CA PHE A 276 2.71 -14.79 -11.76
C PHE A 276 1.25 -14.31 -11.66
N GLY A 277 0.85 -13.29 -12.43
CA GLY A 277 -0.51 -12.77 -12.44
C GLY A 277 -1.55 -13.85 -12.77
N GLU A 278 -1.25 -14.73 -13.72
CA GLU A 278 -2.12 -15.86 -14.10
C GLU A 278 -2.38 -16.85 -12.96
N THR A 279 -1.48 -16.91 -11.96
CA THR A 279 -1.64 -17.75 -10.76
C THR A 279 -2.48 -17.11 -9.68
N ARG A 280 -2.86 -15.83 -9.81
CA ARG A 280 -3.59 -15.04 -8.81
C ARG A 280 -4.95 -14.61 -9.34
N ASN A 281 -5.91 -14.47 -8.45
CA ASN A 281 -7.23 -13.93 -8.77
C ASN A 281 -7.92 -13.42 -7.49
N CYS A 282 -7.42 -12.32 -6.92
CA CYS A 282 -7.91 -11.77 -5.66
C CYS A 282 -8.26 -10.29 -5.83
N ALA A 283 -9.48 -9.93 -5.47
CA ALA A 283 -10.00 -8.56 -5.57
C ALA A 283 -9.35 -7.62 -4.53
N GLN A 284 -8.92 -8.15 -3.39
CA GLN A 284 -8.34 -7.40 -2.29
C GLN A 284 -6.85 -7.15 -2.44
N THR A 285 -6.17 -7.84 -3.36
CA THR A 285 -4.71 -7.81 -3.49
C THR A 285 -4.28 -7.07 -4.74
N SER A 286 -3.38 -6.11 -4.59
CA SER A 286 -2.69 -5.40 -5.66
C SER A 286 -1.18 -5.62 -5.58
N VAL A 287 -0.57 -6.11 -6.65
CA VAL A 287 0.87 -6.40 -6.72
C VAL A 287 1.52 -5.50 -7.76
N LEU A 288 2.42 -4.62 -7.32
CA LEU A 288 3.15 -3.70 -8.19
C LEU A 288 4.30 -4.44 -8.90
N GLY A 289 4.32 -4.41 -10.23
CA GLY A 289 5.40 -4.96 -11.04
C GLY A 289 6.63 -4.06 -11.04
N ILE A 290 7.80 -4.62 -10.68
CA ILE A 290 9.07 -3.90 -10.61
C ILE A 290 10.06 -4.53 -11.58
N GLU A 291 10.77 -3.68 -12.34
CA GLU A 291 11.81 -4.10 -13.26
C GLU A 291 13.02 -4.70 -12.53
N VAL A 292 13.66 -5.70 -13.13
CA VAL A 292 14.81 -6.43 -12.56
C VAL A 292 16.03 -5.52 -12.27
N GLY A 293 16.15 -4.39 -12.95
CA GLY A 293 17.26 -3.46 -12.77
C GLY A 293 17.08 -2.41 -11.67
N SER A 294 15.98 -2.43 -10.91
CA SER A 294 15.79 -1.49 -9.78
C SER A 294 16.70 -1.85 -8.61
N PRO A 295 17.49 -0.91 -8.06
CA PRO A 295 18.35 -1.20 -6.91
C PRO A 295 17.58 -1.28 -5.58
N THR A 296 16.37 -0.71 -5.51
CA THR A 296 15.54 -0.74 -4.30
C THR A 296 14.85 -2.09 -4.15
N PRO A 297 14.89 -2.74 -2.97
CA PRO A 297 14.21 -4.01 -2.72
C PRO A 297 12.68 -3.91 -2.83
N THR A 298 12.02 -5.00 -3.22
CA THR A 298 10.57 -5.06 -3.44
C THR A 298 9.77 -4.76 -2.17
N TYR A 299 10.26 -5.14 -0.99
CA TYR A 299 9.58 -4.83 0.27
C TYR A 299 9.50 -3.31 0.55
N GLN A 300 10.50 -2.53 0.10
CA GLN A 300 10.45 -1.06 0.18
C GLN A 300 9.49 -0.47 -0.87
N TRP A 301 9.46 -1.05 -2.08
CA TRP A 301 8.47 -0.69 -3.10
C TRP A 301 7.04 -0.96 -2.63
N ALA A 302 6.78 -2.11 -2.04
CA ALA A 302 5.49 -2.46 -1.47
C ALA A 302 5.07 -1.46 -0.38
N ALA A 303 6.01 -1.07 0.51
CA ALA A 303 5.76 -0.10 1.57
C ALA A 303 5.48 1.31 1.02
N ALA A 304 6.24 1.77 0.02
CA ALA A 304 6.00 3.05 -0.65
C ALA A 304 4.64 3.07 -1.38
N TYR A 305 4.29 1.99 -2.08
CA TYR A 305 3.01 1.83 -2.75
C TYR A 305 1.85 1.85 -1.76
N THR A 306 1.93 1.07 -0.68
CA THR A 306 0.94 1.06 0.40
C THR A 306 0.77 2.45 1.02
N ALA A 307 1.86 3.15 1.28
CA ALA A 307 1.86 4.48 1.89
C ALA A 307 1.12 5.51 1.04
N LYS A 308 1.40 5.55 -0.27
CA LYS A 308 0.71 6.46 -1.21
C LYS A 308 -0.74 6.07 -1.40
N ALA A 309 -1.04 4.77 -1.55
CA ALA A 309 -2.41 4.27 -1.64
C ALA A 309 -3.20 4.64 -0.39
N ALA A 310 -2.70 4.34 0.80
CA ALA A 310 -3.37 4.64 2.06
C ALA A 310 -3.71 6.13 2.19
N ARG A 311 -2.75 7.02 1.90
CA ARG A 311 -2.98 8.47 1.98
C ARG A 311 -4.00 8.97 0.96
N ALA A 312 -3.91 8.49 -0.28
CA ALA A 312 -4.78 8.96 -1.35
C ALA A 312 -6.21 8.43 -1.18
N LEU A 313 -6.38 7.14 -0.90
CA LEU A 313 -7.69 6.48 -0.75
C LEU A 313 -8.42 6.90 0.53
N LEU A 314 -7.70 7.28 1.58
CA LEU A 314 -8.32 7.84 2.78
C LEU A 314 -8.94 9.21 2.49
N ASN A 315 -8.27 10.03 1.67
CA ASN A 315 -8.77 11.35 1.28
C ASN A 315 -9.94 11.25 0.30
N ASP A 316 -9.77 10.44 -0.75
CA ASP A 316 -10.76 10.26 -1.81
C ASP A 316 -10.60 8.85 -2.43
N PRO A 317 -11.41 7.88 -2.01
CA PRO A 317 -11.28 6.49 -2.46
C PRO A 317 -11.68 6.28 -3.93
N ALA A 318 -12.47 7.19 -4.53
CA ALA A 318 -12.86 7.11 -5.93
C ALA A 318 -11.81 7.69 -6.89
N ARG A 319 -10.84 8.46 -6.36
CA ARG A 319 -9.83 9.11 -7.18
C ARG A 319 -8.72 8.13 -7.57
N PRO A 320 -8.33 8.09 -8.88
CA PRO A 320 -7.26 7.21 -9.33
C PRO A 320 -5.92 7.50 -8.65
N LEU A 321 -5.12 6.45 -8.43
CA LEU A 321 -3.77 6.58 -7.88
C LEU A 321 -2.72 6.92 -8.95
N GLN A 322 -3.09 6.99 -10.22
CA GLN A 322 -2.17 7.33 -11.32
C GLN A 322 -1.43 8.64 -11.05
N THR A 323 -0.18 8.72 -11.49
CA THR A 323 0.75 9.86 -11.33
C THR A 323 1.26 10.14 -9.92
N LEU A 324 0.84 9.39 -8.90
CA LEU A 324 1.41 9.52 -7.57
C LEU A 324 2.86 9.00 -7.56
N SER A 325 3.79 9.82 -7.08
CA SER A 325 5.21 9.47 -6.99
C SER A 325 5.45 8.44 -5.89
N LEU A 326 6.36 7.50 -6.15
CA LEU A 326 6.85 6.54 -5.16
C LEU A 326 8.24 7.02 -4.69
N ASP A 327 8.21 7.94 -3.74
CA ASP A 327 9.42 8.57 -3.23
C ASP A 327 10.25 7.52 -2.44
N SER A 328 11.57 7.68 -2.38
CA SER A 328 12.53 6.72 -1.82
C SER A 328 12.78 5.44 -2.64
N CYS A 329 12.06 5.20 -3.72
CA CYS A 329 12.32 4.07 -4.60
C CYS A 329 13.17 4.51 -5.78
N LEU A 330 14.30 3.85 -6.01
CA LEU A 330 15.11 4.08 -7.18
C LEU A 330 14.62 3.19 -8.33
N PRO A 331 14.19 3.77 -9.46
CA PRO A 331 13.72 2.98 -10.60
C PRO A 331 14.88 2.26 -11.29
N ALA A 332 14.56 1.29 -12.13
CA ALA A 332 15.55 0.68 -13.00
C ALA A 332 16.17 1.70 -13.96
N ARG A 333 17.44 1.46 -14.37
CA ARG A 333 18.06 2.22 -15.45
C ARG A 333 17.24 2.08 -16.73
N SER A 334 17.28 3.09 -17.61
CA SER A 334 16.36 3.24 -18.76
C SER A 334 16.25 2.00 -19.66
N HIS A 335 17.31 1.25 -19.83
CA HIS A 335 17.34 0.05 -20.70
C HIS A 335 16.68 -1.20 -20.07
N TYR A 336 16.39 -1.20 -18.76
CA TYR A 336 15.66 -2.26 -18.08
C TYR A 336 14.16 -1.95 -17.89
N ARG A 337 13.72 -0.73 -18.25
CA ARG A 337 12.35 -0.30 -18.01
C ARG A 337 11.37 -0.96 -18.96
N PHE A 338 10.20 -1.29 -18.46
CA PHE A 338 9.12 -1.82 -19.28
C PHE A 338 8.68 -0.85 -20.37
N LEU A 339 8.38 -1.38 -21.54
CA LEU A 339 7.74 -0.64 -22.61
C LEU A 339 6.27 -0.35 -22.28
N LEU A 340 5.69 0.67 -22.90
CA LEU A 340 4.26 0.99 -22.69
C LEU A 340 3.32 -0.18 -23.09
N SER A 341 3.69 -0.95 -24.12
CA SER A 341 2.96 -2.16 -24.51
C SER A 341 3.04 -3.25 -23.45
N GLU A 342 4.21 -3.41 -22.80
CA GLU A 342 4.40 -4.36 -21.70
C GLU A 342 3.60 -3.93 -20.46
N LEU A 343 3.64 -2.64 -20.10
CA LEU A 343 2.83 -2.09 -19.00
C LEU A 343 1.34 -2.32 -19.22
N ASN A 344 0.86 -2.17 -20.47
CA ASN A 344 -0.53 -2.46 -20.80
C ASN A 344 -0.84 -3.96 -20.65
N GLY A 345 0.05 -4.85 -21.11
CA GLY A 345 -0.09 -6.29 -20.93
C GLY A 345 -0.10 -6.70 -19.44
N LEU A 346 0.80 -6.13 -18.62
CA LEU A 346 0.83 -6.36 -17.18
C LEU A 346 -0.48 -5.96 -16.51
N ALA A 347 -1.06 -4.81 -16.86
CA ALA A 347 -2.33 -4.37 -16.33
C ALA A 347 -3.47 -5.37 -16.63
N TYR A 348 -3.54 -5.92 -17.83
CA TYR A 348 -4.48 -6.98 -18.18
C TYR A 348 -4.18 -8.31 -17.46
N GLY A 349 -2.92 -8.56 -17.12
CA GLY A 349 -2.48 -9.71 -16.32
C GLY A 349 -2.71 -9.56 -14.82
N GLY A 350 -3.43 -8.52 -14.37
CA GLY A 350 -3.70 -8.30 -12.94
C GLY A 350 -2.48 -7.79 -12.14
N ILE A 351 -1.52 -7.18 -12.81
CA ILE A 351 -0.32 -6.59 -12.20
C ILE A 351 -0.45 -5.07 -12.22
N ALA A 352 -0.33 -4.44 -11.07
CA ALA A 352 -0.25 -3.00 -10.96
C ALA A 352 1.05 -2.49 -11.59
N THR A 353 1.01 -1.33 -12.23
CA THR A 353 2.11 -0.83 -13.03
C THR A 353 2.61 0.52 -12.54
N GLN A 354 3.90 0.74 -12.70
CA GLN A 354 4.57 2.01 -12.46
C GLN A 354 5.40 2.43 -13.69
N ARG A 355 5.72 3.69 -13.78
CA ARG A 355 6.59 4.23 -14.81
C ARG A 355 7.44 5.36 -14.23
N THR A 356 8.70 5.42 -14.65
CA THR A 356 9.56 6.55 -14.28
C THR A 356 9.22 7.78 -15.11
N MET A 357 8.83 8.86 -14.43
CA MET A 357 8.65 10.18 -15.02
C MET A 357 9.80 11.08 -14.55
N THR A 358 10.58 11.58 -15.50
CA THR A 358 11.84 12.30 -15.25
C THR A 358 12.85 11.42 -14.49
N THR A 359 12.84 11.42 -13.17
CA THR A 359 13.76 10.62 -12.32
C THR A 359 13.02 9.80 -11.26
N VAL A 360 11.74 10.05 -11.05
CA VAL A 360 10.94 9.44 -9.98
C VAL A 360 9.94 8.46 -10.56
N PRO A 361 9.79 7.26 -10.01
CA PRO A 361 8.74 6.34 -10.40
C PRO A 361 7.38 6.83 -9.92
N VAL A 362 6.37 6.68 -10.77
CA VAL A 362 4.97 7.03 -10.47
C VAL A 362 4.06 5.84 -10.75
N ILE A 363 2.99 5.73 -10.00
CA ILE A 363 1.95 4.74 -10.25
C ILE A 363 1.29 5.06 -11.60
N MET A 364 1.13 4.05 -12.48
CA MET A 364 0.40 4.17 -13.75
C MET A 364 -1.01 3.59 -13.65
N ARG A 365 -1.13 2.39 -13.11
CA ARG A 365 -2.42 1.72 -12.90
C ARG A 365 -2.35 0.84 -11.67
N GLU A 366 -3.27 1.04 -10.75
CA GLU A 366 -3.41 0.28 -9.51
C GLU A 366 -4.34 -0.93 -9.71
N SER A 367 -3.95 -1.85 -10.60
CA SER A 367 -4.69 -3.09 -10.86
C SER A 367 -4.65 -4.01 -9.63
N THR A 368 -5.75 -4.69 -9.35
CA THR A 368 -5.77 -5.84 -8.45
C THR A 368 -5.35 -7.09 -9.22
N THR A 369 -5.14 -8.19 -8.52
CA THR A 369 -4.87 -9.47 -9.19
C THR A 369 -6.15 -10.13 -9.73
N TYR A 370 -7.32 -9.52 -9.55
CA TYR A 370 -8.59 -10.04 -10.03
C TYR A 370 -8.73 -9.83 -11.55
N THR A 371 -8.89 -10.93 -12.27
CA THR A 371 -9.05 -10.93 -13.74
C THR A 371 -10.17 -11.83 -14.22
N LYS A 372 -10.70 -12.70 -13.34
CA LYS A 372 -11.70 -13.71 -13.70
C LYS A 372 -12.79 -13.81 -12.62
N ASN A 373 -14.03 -13.99 -13.06
CA ASN A 373 -15.14 -14.29 -12.17
C ASN A 373 -15.14 -15.76 -11.68
N LEU A 374 -16.10 -16.10 -10.85
CA LEU A 374 -16.24 -17.47 -10.30
C LEU A 374 -16.41 -18.58 -11.34
N TYR A 375 -16.80 -18.22 -12.57
CA TYR A 375 -16.97 -19.14 -13.69
C TYR A 375 -15.72 -19.26 -14.59
N GLY A 376 -14.63 -18.53 -14.24
CA GLY A 376 -13.40 -18.50 -15.00
C GLY A 376 -13.42 -17.58 -16.22
N ASN A 377 -14.49 -16.82 -16.45
CA ASN A 377 -14.57 -15.83 -17.52
C ASN A 377 -13.85 -14.55 -17.12
N THR A 378 -13.26 -13.86 -18.08
CA THR A 378 -12.66 -12.52 -17.87
C THR A 378 -13.69 -11.57 -17.29
N ASP A 379 -13.32 -10.85 -16.25
CA ASP A 379 -14.17 -9.95 -15.50
C ASP A 379 -13.33 -8.77 -14.95
N ASP A 380 -13.86 -7.57 -15.06
CA ASP A 380 -13.24 -6.33 -14.63
C ASP A 380 -13.90 -5.69 -13.39
N ALA A 381 -14.90 -6.38 -12.79
CA ALA A 381 -15.69 -5.85 -11.67
C ALA A 381 -14.83 -5.36 -10.49
N TYR A 382 -13.70 -6.00 -10.23
CA TYR A 382 -12.75 -5.61 -9.17
C TYR A 382 -11.34 -5.34 -9.71
N GLU A 383 -11.22 -4.98 -10.97
CA GLU A 383 -9.91 -4.72 -11.60
C GLU A 383 -9.07 -3.67 -10.86
N LEU A 384 -9.72 -2.67 -10.26
CA LEU A 384 -9.05 -1.52 -9.64
C LEU A 384 -9.20 -1.50 -8.13
N VAL A 385 -8.11 -1.16 -7.45
CA VAL A 385 -8.07 -0.93 -5.98
C VAL A 385 -9.14 0.07 -5.53
N THR A 386 -9.37 1.12 -6.31
CA THR A 386 -10.35 2.17 -6.02
C THR A 386 -11.79 1.68 -5.93
N THR A 387 -12.14 0.60 -6.63
CA THR A 387 -13.49 0.00 -6.57
C THR A 387 -13.82 -0.47 -5.16
N LEU A 388 -12.95 -1.33 -4.57
CA LEU A 388 -13.16 -1.81 -3.21
C LEU A 388 -12.96 -0.70 -2.16
N ALA A 389 -12.06 0.25 -2.40
CA ALA A 389 -11.90 1.39 -1.50
C ALA A 389 -13.15 2.26 -1.44
N THR A 390 -13.79 2.54 -2.58
CA THR A 390 -15.05 3.29 -2.66
C THR A 390 -16.19 2.52 -2.00
N LEU A 391 -16.32 1.21 -2.30
CA LEU A 391 -17.31 0.35 -1.65
C LEU A 391 -17.12 0.31 -0.13
N THR A 392 -15.89 0.22 0.36
CA THR A 392 -15.59 0.29 1.80
C THR A 392 -16.18 1.55 2.42
N LYS A 393 -15.97 2.71 1.80
CA LYS A 393 -16.49 4.00 2.29
C LYS A 393 -18.00 4.02 2.30
N LEU A 394 -18.65 3.59 1.20
CA LEU A 394 -20.11 3.53 1.08
C LEU A 394 -20.74 2.59 2.12
N LEU A 395 -20.21 1.38 2.29
CA LEU A 395 -20.73 0.40 3.24
C LEU A 395 -20.57 0.88 4.69
N ARG A 396 -19.48 1.57 5.02
CA ARG A 396 -19.28 2.18 6.33
C ARG A 396 -20.23 3.34 6.58
N ASN A 397 -20.43 4.23 5.61
CA ASN A 397 -21.38 5.32 5.68
C ASN A 397 -22.81 4.78 5.90
N GLN A 398 -23.20 3.79 5.11
CA GLN A 398 -24.49 3.12 5.24
C GLN A 398 -24.68 2.48 6.63
N ARG A 399 -23.67 1.71 7.10
CA ARG A 399 -23.69 1.10 8.44
C ARG A 399 -23.88 2.17 9.51
N GLN A 400 -23.10 3.25 9.45
CA GLN A 400 -23.19 4.35 10.41
C GLN A 400 -24.55 5.03 10.37
N ALA A 401 -25.10 5.34 9.19
CA ALA A 401 -26.40 5.98 9.04
C ALA A 401 -27.52 5.17 9.70
N ILE A 402 -27.53 3.86 9.47
CA ILE A 402 -28.58 2.98 10.02
C ILE A 402 -28.37 2.73 11.51
N THR A 403 -27.17 2.37 11.94
CA THR A 403 -26.91 2.00 13.34
C THR A 403 -26.97 3.18 14.31
N SER A 404 -26.63 4.39 13.86
CA SER A 404 -26.73 5.60 14.70
C SER A 404 -28.19 6.07 14.88
N LYS A 405 -29.01 5.96 13.83
CA LYS A 405 -30.39 6.47 13.87
C LYS A 405 -31.40 5.49 14.43
N PHE A 406 -31.26 4.19 14.15
CA PHE A 406 -32.26 3.18 14.45
C PHE A 406 -31.83 2.06 15.43
N PRO A 407 -30.87 2.24 16.36
CA PRO A 407 -30.30 1.13 17.15
C PRO A 407 -31.32 0.47 18.08
N ARG A 408 -32.41 1.17 18.42
CA ARG A 408 -33.41 0.71 19.38
C ARG A 408 -34.86 0.98 18.91
N HIS A 409 -35.10 0.86 17.60
CA HIS A 409 -36.40 1.06 17.03
C HIS A 409 -37.19 -0.25 16.91
N LYS A 410 -38.48 -0.15 17.07
CA LYS A 410 -39.44 -1.21 16.74
C LYS A 410 -39.67 -1.19 15.23
N LEU A 411 -39.84 -2.35 14.61
CA LEU A 411 -40.13 -2.49 13.20
C LEU A 411 -41.61 -2.63 12.98
N ALA A 412 -42.23 -1.78 12.17
CA ALA A 412 -43.59 -1.84 11.74
C ALA A 412 -43.73 -1.87 10.22
N ASP A 413 -44.88 -2.32 9.71
CA ASP A 413 -45.19 -2.27 8.30
C ASP A 413 -45.53 -0.84 7.85
N ASP A 414 -45.28 -0.56 6.57
CA ASP A 414 -45.61 0.73 5.98
C ASP A 414 -47.13 1.02 6.07
N GLY A 415 -47.43 2.26 6.43
CA GLY A 415 -48.85 2.68 6.64
C GLY A 415 -49.39 2.46 8.04
N THR A 416 -48.65 1.82 8.95
CA THR A 416 -49.04 1.68 10.36
C THR A 416 -49.17 3.05 11.03
N ARG A 417 -50.29 3.30 11.73
CA ARG A 417 -50.52 4.54 12.49
C ARG A 417 -49.94 4.40 13.90
N PHE A 418 -49.06 5.30 14.28
CA PHE A 418 -48.48 5.35 15.62
C PHE A 418 -48.39 6.80 16.12
N GLY A 419 -48.36 6.99 17.43
CA GLY A 419 -48.27 8.31 18.05
C GLY A 419 -46.87 8.96 17.84
N GLN A 420 -46.82 10.28 17.94
CA GLN A 420 -45.57 11.03 17.85
C GLN A 420 -44.55 10.59 18.93
N GLY A 421 -43.27 10.59 18.63
CA GLY A 421 -42.20 10.25 19.57
C GLY A 421 -42.02 8.74 19.81
N GLN A 422 -42.79 7.87 19.14
CA GLN A 422 -42.52 6.44 19.20
C GLN A 422 -41.31 6.05 18.39
N ALA A 423 -40.40 5.28 18.98
CA ALA A 423 -39.23 4.73 18.30
C ALA A 423 -39.64 3.56 17.37
N ILE A 424 -40.24 3.89 16.23
CA ILE A 424 -40.73 2.94 15.23
C ILE A 424 -40.10 3.30 13.89
N VAL A 425 -39.64 2.27 13.17
CA VAL A 425 -39.10 2.38 11.82
C VAL A 425 -39.91 1.45 10.89
N THR A 426 -40.07 1.87 9.64
CA THR A 426 -40.68 1.06 8.58
C THR A 426 -39.71 0.92 7.40
N PRO A 427 -39.92 -0.06 6.52
CA PRO A 427 -39.07 -0.21 5.31
C PRO A 427 -38.96 1.10 4.50
N LYS A 428 -40.06 1.85 4.38
CA LYS A 428 -40.12 3.14 3.69
C LYS A 428 -39.25 4.21 4.37
N ILE A 429 -39.19 4.23 5.70
CA ILE A 429 -38.32 5.15 6.46
C ILE A 429 -36.85 4.79 6.23
N ILE A 430 -36.51 3.50 6.30
CA ILE A 430 -35.14 3.02 6.01
C ILE A 430 -34.75 3.37 4.55
N LYS A 431 -35.64 3.13 3.59
CA LYS A 431 -35.44 3.50 2.19
C LYS A 431 -35.14 5.01 2.04
N ALA A 432 -35.91 5.84 2.73
CA ALA A 432 -35.68 7.29 2.69
C ALA A 432 -34.34 7.70 3.25
N GLU A 433 -33.89 7.04 4.33
CA GLU A 433 -32.58 7.27 4.94
C GLU A 433 -31.44 6.87 4.00
N LEU A 434 -31.53 5.68 3.40
CA LEU A 434 -30.51 5.21 2.44
C LEU A 434 -30.42 6.11 1.20
N VAL A 435 -31.56 6.66 0.73
CA VAL A 435 -31.56 7.64 -0.37
C VAL A 435 -30.96 8.97 0.08
N ALA A 436 -31.15 9.37 1.34
CA ALA A 436 -30.53 10.60 1.86
C ALA A 436 -29.02 10.46 1.97
N GLU A 437 -28.53 9.31 2.49
CA GLU A 437 -27.10 9.01 2.57
C GLU A 437 -26.48 8.93 1.17
N TYR A 438 -27.13 8.25 0.22
CA TYR A 438 -26.65 8.17 -1.16
C TYR A 438 -26.45 9.56 -1.80
N ARG A 439 -27.31 10.53 -1.51
CA ARG A 439 -27.16 11.89 -2.00
C ARG A 439 -25.95 12.61 -1.41
N ILE A 440 -25.60 12.29 -0.16
CA ILE A 440 -24.36 12.79 0.46
C ILE A 440 -23.15 12.18 -0.23
N ASP A 441 -23.19 10.89 -0.49
CA ASP A 441 -22.14 10.18 -1.22
C ASP A 441 -22.03 10.67 -2.67
N GLU A 442 -23.15 10.98 -3.35
CA GLU A 442 -23.17 11.59 -4.69
C GLU A 442 -22.58 13.00 -4.67
N PHE A 443 -22.92 13.81 -3.67
CA PHE A 443 -22.34 15.15 -3.50
C PHE A 443 -20.82 15.09 -3.24
N ASN A 444 -20.35 14.06 -2.54
CA ASN A 444 -18.94 13.81 -2.28
C ASN A 444 -18.20 13.17 -3.48
N GLY A 445 -18.90 12.88 -4.59
CA GLY A 445 -18.32 12.33 -5.81
C GLY A 445 -17.92 10.85 -5.74
N LEU A 446 -18.54 10.08 -4.84
CA LEU A 446 -18.29 8.64 -4.70
C LEU A 446 -19.20 7.81 -5.61
N VAL A 447 -20.42 8.29 -5.86
CA VAL A 447 -21.46 7.64 -6.65
C VAL A 447 -22.13 8.64 -7.58
N GLU A 448 -22.87 8.15 -8.57
CA GLU A 448 -23.63 8.93 -9.51
C GLU A 448 -25.05 8.37 -9.68
N ASN A 449 -25.89 9.01 -10.54
CA ASN A 449 -27.21 8.52 -10.91
C ASN A 449 -28.21 8.29 -9.75
N GLY A 450 -28.28 9.18 -8.75
CA GLY A 450 -29.14 9.02 -7.57
C GLY A 450 -30.62 8.79 -7.88
N LYS A 451 -31.13 9.19 -9.05
CA LYS A 451 -32.52 8.87 -9.49
C LYS A 451 -32.68 7.40 -9.83
N ALA A 452 -31.72 6.82 -10.55
CA ALA A 452 -31.71 5.39 -10.90
C ALA A 452 -31.54 4.56 -9.62
N PHE A 453 -30.60 4.92 -8.76
CA PHE A 453 -30.42 4.30 -7.45
C PHE A 453 -31.74 4.23 -6.66
N LYS A 454 -32.44 5.36 -6.48
CA LYS A 454 -33.74 5.39 -5.75
C LYS A 454 -34.78 4.44 -6.35
N THR A 455 -34.78 4.26 -7.68
CA THR A 455 -35.71 3.37 -8.37
C THR A 455 -35.38 1.91 -8.12
N HIS A 456 -34.10 1.55 -8.18
CA HIS A 456 -33.64 0.16 -8.04
C HIS A 456 -33.40 -0.27 -6.59
N LEU A 457 -33.30 0.66 -5.64
CA LEU A 457 -33.21 0.36 -4.21
C LEU A 457 -34.48 -0.35 -3.74
N ILE A 458 -34.34 -1.58 -3.25
CA ILE A 458 -35.45 -2.35 -2.66
C ILE A 458 -35.18 -2.45 -1.16
N VAL A 459 -36.21 -2.11 -0.37
CA VAL A 459 -36.20 -2.26 1.09
C VAL A 459 -37.53 -2.88 1.49
N GLU A 460 -37.48 -4.05 2.06
CA GLU A 460 -38.67 -4.80 2.42
C GLU A 460 -38.47 -5.52 3.76
N ARG A 461 -39.58 -5.76 4.46
CA ARG A 461 -39.60 -6.61 5.64
C ARG A 461 -39.54 -8.07 5.19
N ASP A 462 -38.70 -8.86 5.85
CA ASP A 462 -38.60 -10.29 5.52
C ASP A 462 -39.95 -11.00 5.76
N PRO A 463 -40.46 -11.76 4.80
CA PRO A 463 -41.74 -12.48 4.96
C PRO A 463 -41.72 -13.60 6.00
N ASN A 464 -40.54 -14.15 6.32
CA ASN A 464 -40.36 -15.25 7.25
C ASN A 464 -39.88 -14.81 8.64
N ASP A 465 -39.21 -13.64 8.72
CA ASP A 465 -38.77 -13.05 9.99
C ASP A 465 -39.29 -11.63 10.16
N PRO A 466 -40.32 -11.43 11.01
CA PRO A 466 -40.93 -10.12 11.21
C PRO A 466 -40.00 -9.07 11.86
N ASN A 467 -38.83 -9.46 12.34
CA ASN A 467 -37.86 -8.56 12.95
C ASN A 467 -36.72 -8.17 11.98
N ARG A 468 -36.75 -8.66 10.73
CA ARG A 468 -35.73 -8.48 9.73
C ARG A 468 -36.16 -7.56 8.59
N VAL A 469 -35.29 -6.70 8.14
CA VAL A 469 -35.41 -5.90 6.91
C VAL A 469 -34.36 -6.34 5.93
N ASN A 470 -34.74 -6.66 4.71
CA ASN A 470 -33.89 -7.00 3.59
C ASN A 470 -33.69 -5.76 2.71
N VAL A 471 -32.47 -5.54 2.26
CA VAL A 471 -32.11 -4.40 1.42
C VAL A 471 -31.30 -4.87 0.22
N LEU A 472 -31.76 -4.56 -0.99
CA LEU A 472 -30.98 -4.61 -2.21
C LEU A 472 -30.44 -3.20 -2.47
N TYR A 473 -29.12 -3.02 -2.28
CA TYR A 473 -28.42 -1.75 -2.38
C TYR A 473 -27.56 -1.74 -3.65
N PRO A 474 -27.97 -1.10 -4.75
CA PRO A 474 -27.25 -1.07 -6.03
C PRO A 474 -26.56 0.29 -6.25
N PRO A 475 -25.39 0.57 -5.63
CA PRO A 475 -24.69 1.82 -5.87
C PRO A 475 -24.11 1.86 -7.29
N ASP A 476 -24.17 3.03 -7.91
CA ASP A 476 -23.53 3.34 -9.20
C ASP A 476 -22.28 4.16 -8.90
N LEU A 477 -21.11 3.53 -9.01
CA LEU A 477 -19.83 4.16 -8.64
C LEU A 477 -19.38 5.16 -9.72
N VAL A 478 -18.85 6.32 -9.31
CA VAL A 478 -18.26 7.28 -10.25
C VAL A 478 -17.07 6.65 -10.98
N ASN A 479 -17.10 6.73 -12.31
CA ASN A 479 -16.04 6.24 -13.17
C ASN A 479 -14.84 7.18 -13.22
N GLN A 480 -13.67 6.63 -13.50
CA GLN A 480 -12.40 7.36 -13.50
C GLN A 480 -11.95 7.71 -14.91
N LEU A 481 -11.50 8.94 -15.14
CA LEU A 481 -10.87 9.33 -16.39
C LEU A 481 -9.47 8.69 -16.48
N ARG A 482 -9.38 7.55 -17.18
CA ARG A 482 -8.13 6.81 -17.37
C ARG A 482 -7.46 7.09 -18.70
N VAL A 483 -8.23 7.21 -19.76
CA VAL A 483 -7.71 7.42 -21.11
C VAL A 483 -8.39 8.64 -21.72
N PHE A 484 -7.59 9.58 -22.17
CA PHE A 484 -8.04 10.72 -22.97
C PHE A 484 -7.53 10.51 -24.39
N ALA A 485 -8.39 10.01 -25.27
CA ALA A 485 -8.04 9.76 -26.66
C ALA A 485 -8.42 10.93 -27.56
N VAL A 486 -7.49 11.38 -28.37
CA VAL A 486 -7.67 12.51 -29.30
C VAL A 486 -7.33 12.06 -30.71
N LEU A 487 -8.26 12.25 -31.62
CA LEU A 487 -8.01 12.20 -33.06
C LEU A 487 -7.73 13.62 -33.58
N ALA A 488 -6.47 13.97 -33.74
CA ALA A 488 -6.09 15.26 -34.27
C ALA A 488 -6.13 15.23 -35.80
N GLN A 489 -7.13 15.86 -36.39
CA GLN A 489 -7.18 16.13 -37.82
C GLN A 489 -6.67 17.54 -38.10
N PHE A 490 -5.51 17.68 -38.71
CA PHE A 490 -4.99 18.96 -39.07
C PHE A 490 -5.21 19.20 -40.59
N ARG A 491 -5.37 20.51 -40.98
CA ARG A 491 -5.42 20.96 -42.36
C ARG A 491 -4.40 22.05 -42.54
N LEU A 492 -3.69 22.03 -43.67
CA LEU A 492 -2.77 23.09 -44.03
C LEU A 492 -3.51 24.34 -44.51
N GLN A 493 -4.73 24.18 -45.05
CA GLN A 493 -5.61 25.27 -45.48
C GLN A 493 -7.07 24.80 -45.37
N TYR A 494 -7.93 25.68 -44.84
CA TYR A 494 -9.38 25.49 -44.90
C TYR A 494 -9.89 25.99 -46.26
N ASP A 495 -10.74 25.21 -46.90
CA ASP A 495 -11.40 25.60 -48.14
C ASP A 495 -12.43 26.70 -47.82
N ARG A 496 -12.30 27.86 -48.46
CA ARG A 496 -13.13 29.06 -48.17
C ARG A 496 -14.63 28.89 -48.42
N GLY A 497 -15.07 27.72 -48.89
CA GLY A 497 -16.47 27.40 -49.19
C GLY A 497 -17.18 26.45 -48.24
N LEU A 498 -16.49 25.90 -47.19
CA LEU A 498 -17.06 24.87 -46.32
C LEU A 498 -17.42 25.29 -44.89
N ASP A 499 -17.42 26.59 -44.61
CA ASP A 499 -17.73 27.13 -43.27
C ASP A 499 -19.22 27.03 -42.86
N THR A 500 -20.06 26.35 -43.66
CA THR A 500 -21.52 26.28 -43.40
C THR A 500 -22.08 24.89 -43.07
N VAL A 501 -21.27 23.86 -42.91
CA VAL A 501 -21.80 22.46 -42.75
C VAL A 501 -21.35 21.73 -41.51
N ILE A 502 -20.74 22.32 -40.49
CA ILE A 502 -20.48 21.66 -39.22
C ILE A 502 -21.05 22.48 -38.05
N ALA A 503 -22.35 22.59 -38.04
CA ALA A 503 -23.17 22.97 -36.87
C ALA A 503 -24.47 22.13 -36.96
N ALA A 504 -24.41 20.87 -36.65
CA ALA A 504 -25.55 20.02 -36.35
C ALA A 504 -25.08 18.91 -35.38
#